data_497ea03efbafe15791e8e7aa355af27b
#
_entry.id   497ea03efbafe15791e8e7aa355af27b
#
_cell.length_a   1.000
_cell.length_b   1.000
_cell.length_c   1.000
_cell.angle_alpha   90.00
_cell.angle_beta   90.00
_cell.angle_gamma   90.00
#
_symmetry.space_group_name_H-M   'P 1'
#
loop_
_entity.id
_entity.type
_entity.pdbx_description
1 polymer ?
#
loop_
_entity_poly.entity_id
_entity_poly.type
_entity_poly.pdbx_seq_one_letter_code
_entity_poly.pdbx_strand_id
1 'polypeptide(L)'
;MPSEPEKQVDDSEFMDVAKDPAEARALRKALQQIAGGGAGDTLKEMAQDTLSGRIGLRQATETSGYTDALIEKAQPFREQWDAMSEAERQARAVEGERALDEHRREIEEERRAAQRQNSKSGGAHSGKNWSLY
;
A
#
# COMPACT_ATOMS: atom_id res chain seq x y z
N MET A 1 -15.45 17.77 18.51
CA MET A 1 -14.46 17.97 17.49
C MET A 1 -14.80 17.15 16.27
N PRO A 2 -15.07 17.79 15.16
CA PRO A 2 -15.30 17.00 13.98
C PRO A 2 -14.02 16.25 13.69
N SER A 3 -14.17 15.00 13.64
CA SER A 3 -13.08 14.16 13.32
C SER A 3 -12.83 14.27 11.84
N GLU A 4 -11.82 15.00 11.49
CA GLU A 4 -11.26 14.80 10.16
C GLU A 4 -10.75 13.36 10.12
N PRO A 5 -10.99 12.63 9.03
CA PRO A 5 -10.40 11.31 8.91
C PRO A 5 -8.89 11.45 9.12
N GLU A 6 -8.33 10.65 9.99
CA GLU A 6 -6.89 10.65 10.20
C GLU A 6 -6.20 10.49 8.86
N LYS A 7 -5.26 11.38 8.58
CA LYS A 7 -4.46 11.26 7.37
C LYS A 7 -3.67 9.97 7.42
N GLN A 8 -3.92 9.12 6.47
CA GLN A 8 -3.11 7.93 6.30
C GLN A 8 -1.88 8.28 5.47
N VAL A 9 -0.80 7.54 5.71
CA VAL A 9 0.40 7.65 4.91
C VAL A 9 0.10 7.19 3.48
N ASP A 10 0.87 7.69 2.52
CA ASP A 10 0.74 7.26 1.14
C ASP A 10 1.66 6.06 0.85
N ASP A 11 1.64 5.60 -0.40
CA ASP A 11 2.40 4.43 -0.81
C ASP A 11 3.90 4.57 -0.55
N SER A 12 4.43 5.78 -0.62
CA SER A 12 5.88 6.02 -0.50
C SER A 12 6.43 5.61 0.87
N GLU A 13 5.61 5.62 1.91
CA GLU A 13 6.04 5.20 3.24
C GLU A 13 6.44 3.73 3.30
N PHE A 14 6.00 2.94 2.34
CA PHE A 14 6.28 1.51 2.32
C PHE A 14 7.42 1.14 1.37
N MET A 15 8.07 2.12 0.75
CA MET A 15 9.15 1.86 -0.20
C MET A 15 10.41 1.31 0.47
N ASP A 16 10.54 1.42 1.78
CA ASP A 16 11.64 0.80 2.51
C ASP A 16 11.51 -0.72 2.62
N VAL A 17 10.31 -1.26 2.43
CA VAL A 17 10.05 -2.70 2.49
C VAL A 17 9.56 -3.27 1.16
N ALA A 18 9.04 -2.42 0.28
CA ALA A 18 8.55 -2.82 -1.04
C ALA A 18 9.64 -2.58 -2.08
N LYS A 19 9.65 -3.41 -3.12
CA LYS A 19 10.63 -3.30 -4.19
C LYS A 19 10.29 -2.19 -5.19
N ASP A 20 9.00 -1.91 -5.37
CA ASP A 20 8.55 -0.90 -6.32
C ASP A 20 7.23 -0.28 -5.85
N PRO A 21 6.78 0.81 -6.51
CA PRO A 21 5.55 1.49 -6.10
C PRO A 21 4.29 0.63 -6.12
N ALA A 22 4.20 -0.34 -7.03
CA ALA A 22 3.04 -1.23 -7.09
C ALA A 22 2.98 -2.14 -5.87
N GLU A 23 4.11 -2.66 -5.43
CA GLU A 23 4.19 -3.45 -4.19
C GLU A 23 3.88 -2.59 -2.98
N ALA A 24 4.36 -1.36 -2.94
CA ALA A 24 4.05 -0.42 -1.86
C ALA A 24 2.54 -0.16 -1.77
N ARG A 25 1.88 0.02 -2.91
CA ARG A 25 0.42 0.20 -2.95
C ARG A 25 -0.30 -1.06 -2.47
N ALA A 26 0.15 -2.23 -2.89
CA ALA A 26 -0.43 -3.50 -2.45
C ALA A 26 -0.33 -3.66 -0.93
N LEU A 27 0.81 -3.31 -0.36
CA LEU A 27 1.01 -3.33 1.09
C LEU A 27 0.06 -2.38 1.79
N ARG A 28 -0.06 -1.15 1.31
CA ARG A 28 -0.96 -0.17 1.91
C ARG A 28 -2.41 -0.67 1.87
N LYS A 29 -2.84 -1.21 0.74
CA LYS A 29 -4.21 -1.73 0.62
C LYS A 29 -4.45 -2.93 1.54
N ALA A 30 -3.47 -3.81 1.66
CA ALA A 30 -3.55 -4.95 2.59
C ALA A 30 -3.69 -4.45 4.04
N LEU A 31 -2.90 -3.44 4.42
CA LEU A 31 -3.00 -2.85 5.75
C LEU A 31 -4.35 -2.21 6.00
N GLN A 32 -4.93 -1.57 4.98
CA GLN A 32 -6.28 -1.01 5.09
C GLN A 32 -7.32 -2.08 5.38
N GLN A 33 -7.21 -3.24 4.74
CA GLN A 33 -8.09 -4.37 5.02
C GLN A 33 -7.90 -4.91 6.44
N ILE A 34 -6.66 -5.04 6.87
CA ILE A 34 -6.33 -5.50 8.22
C ILE A 34 -6.85 -4.49 9.26
N ALA A 35 -6.74 -3.20 8.98
CA ALA A 35 -7.25 -2.14 9.85
C ALA A 35 -8.76 -2.19 10.01
N GLY A 36 -9.47 -2.86 9.09
CA GLY A 36 -10.89 -3.09 9.18
C GLY A 36 -11.29 -4.16 10.20
N GLY A 37 -10.33 -4.89 10.75
CA GLY A 37 -10.57 -5.85 11.85
C GLY A 37 -10.64 -7.31 11.44
N GLY A 38 -10.50 -7.62 10.15
CA GLY A 38 -10.63 -9.00 9.67
C GLY A 38 -9.55 -9.96 10.15
N ALA A 39 -8.42 -9.45 10.60
CA ALA A 39 -7.30 -10.26 11.04
C ALA A 39 -7.10 -10.26 12.56
N GLY A 40 -8.07 -9.76 13.32
CA GLY A 40 -8.02 -9.71 14.78
C GLY A 40 -7.52 -8.37 15.30
N ASP A 41 -7.71 -8.15 16.59
CA ASP A 41 -7.48 -6.84 17.21
C ASP A 41 -6.01 -6.41 17.21
N THR A 42 -5.09 -7.34 17.43
CA THR A 42 -3.67 -7.02 17.46
C THR A 42 -3.17 -6.52 16.11
N LEU A 43 -3.55 -7.21 15.03
CA LEU A 43 -3.16 -6.80 13.69
C LEU A 43 -3.92 -5.55 13.24
N LYS A 44 -5.16 -5.37 13.69
CA LYS A 44 -5.91 -4.14 13.47
C LYS A 44 -5.16 -2.94 14.04
N GLU A 45 -4.70 -3.05 15.29
CA GLU A 45 -3.93 -2.00 15.95
C GLU A 45 -2.63 -1.73 15.20
N MET A 46 -1.91 -2.79 14.83
CA MET A 46 -0.68 -2.66 14.05
C MET A 46 -0.92 -1.90 12.75
N ALA A 47 -1.97 -2.29 12.02
CA ALA A 47 -2.29 -1.65 10.74
C ALA A 47 -2.67 -0.19 10.91
N GLN A 48 -3.45 0.14 11.95
CA GLN A 48 -3.82 1.51 12.23
C GLN A 48 -2.61 2.36 12.58
N ASP A 49 -1.70 1.84 13.39
CA ASP A 49 -0.47 2.55 13.76
C ASP A 49 0.44 2.77 12.56
N THR A 50 0.53 1.78 11.69
CA THR A 50 1.35 1.87 10.50
C THR A 50 0.75 2.87 9.49
N LEU A 51 -0.55 2.79 9.27
CA LEU A 51 -1.24 3.67 8.33
C LEU A 51 -1.26 5.12 8.79
N SER A 52 -1.31 5.35 10.09
CA SER A 52 -1.28 6.70 10.63
C SER A 52 0.13 7.29 10.68
N GLY A 53 1.15 6.49 10.42
CA GLY A 53 2.54 6.94 10.46
C GLY A 53 3.16 6.96 11.84
N ARG A 54 2.46 6.45 12.86
CA ARG A 54 3.00 6.39 14.22
C ARG A 54 4.23 5.49 14.32
N ILE A 55 4.19 4.38 13.58
CA ILE A 55 5.36 3.49 13.46
C ILE A 55 5.55 3.14 11.99
N GLY A 56 6.78 2.86 11.60
CA GLY A 56 7.08 2.34 10.29
C GLY A 56 6.73 0.86 10.20
N LEU A 57 6.45 0.37 9.01
CA LEU A 57 6.08 -1.04 8.82
C LEU A 57 7.21 -1.98 9.26
N ARG A 58 8.46 -1.63 8.95
CA ARG A 58 9.60 -2.43 9.40
C ARG A 58 9.65 -2.54 10.91
N GLN A 59 9.45 -1.43 11.61
CA GLN A 59 9.43 -1.41 13.06
C GLN A 59 8.27 -2.24 13.61
N ALA A 60 7.10 -2.19 12.94
CA ALA A 60 5.94 -2.99 13.33
C ALA A 60 6.26 -4.48 13.27
N THR A 61 6.95 -4.93 12.21
CA THR A 61 7.30 -6.34 12.05
C THR A 61 8.33 -6.82 13.08
N GLU A 62 9.04 -5.89 13.70
CA GLU A 62 10.03 -6.19 14.75
C GLU A 62 9.45 -6.09 16.17
N THR A 63 8.23 -5.60 16.31
CA THR A 63 7.54 -5.52 17.58
C THR A 63 6.98 -6.90 17.94
N SER A 64 7.41 -7.48 19.06
CA SER A 64 7.17 -8.89 19.35
C SER A 64 5.70 -9.30 19.32
N GLY A 65 4.80 -8.49 19.89
CA GLY A 65 3.37 -8.80 19.86
C GLY A 65 2.79 -8.84 18.46
N TYR A 66 3.21 -7.91 17.61
CA TYR A 66 2.76 -7.86 16.22
C TYR A 66 3.37 -8.97 15.39
N THR A 67 4.65 -9.27 15.63
CA THR A 67 5.35 -10.36 14.95
C THR A 67 4.66 -11.70 15.23
N ASP A 68 4.35 -11.97 16.48
CA ASP A 68 3.66 -13.21 16.86
C ASP A 68 2.30 -13.32 16.19
N ALA A 69 1.54 -12.24 16.18
CA ALA A 69 0.23 -12.20 15.53
C ALA A 69 0.33 -12.43 14.02
N LEU A 70 1.37 -11.84 13.38
CA LEU A 70 1.61 -12.02 11.95
C LEU A 70 1.97 -13.47 11.63
N ILE A 71 2.84 -14.08 12.42
CA ILE A 71 3.24 -15.47 12.25
C ILE A 71 2.03 -16.40 12.37
N GLU A 72 1.23 -16.18 13.42
CA GLU A 72 0.03 -16.98 13.65
C GLU A 72 -0.95 -16.86 12.47
N LYS A 73 -1.17 -15.62 11.99
CA LYS A 73 -2.09 -15.37 10.91
C LYS A 73 -1.59 -15.91 9.57
N ALA A 74 -0.27 -15.93 9.36
CA ALA A 74 0.34 -16.43 8.15
C ALA A 74 0.37 -17.95 8.07
N GLN A 75 0.24 -18.64 9.19
CA GLN A 75 0.40 -20.09 9.23
C GLN A 75 -0.55 -20.85 8.30
N PRO A 76 -1.88 -20.56 8.27
CA PRO A 76 -2.77 -21.23 7.34
C PRO A 76 -2.38 -21.04 5.87
N PHE A 77 -1.89 -19.85 5.52
CA PHE A 77 -1.44 -19.57 4.15
C PHE A 77 -0.19 -20.37 3.81
N ARG A 78 0.73 -20.51 4.77
CA ARG A 78 1.93 -21.32 4.58
C ARG A 78 1.57 -22.78 4.40
N GLU A 79 0.65 -23.29 5.20
CA GLU A 79 0.18 -24.67 5.09
C GLU A 79 -0.48 -24.92 3.74
N GLN A 80 -1.32 -23.99 3.26
CA GLN A 80 -1.94 -24.07 1.96
C GLN A 80 -0.88 -24.11 0.85
N TRP A 81 0.09 -23.21 0.95
CA TRP A 81 1.16 -23.12 -0.04
C TRP A 81 1.97 -24.42 -0.11
N ASP A 82 2.31 -24.97 1.06
CA ASP A 82 3.07 -26.21 1.13
C ASP A 82 2.29 -27.40 0.57
N ALA A 83 0.97 -27.37 0.69
CA ALA A 83 0.10 -28.43 0.15
C ALA A 83 -0.16 -28.29 -1.35
N MET A 84 0.16 -27.14 -1.96
CA MET A 84 -0.08 -26.90 -3.38
C MET A 84 0.94 -27.64 -4.25
N SER A 85 0.48 -28.05 -5.42
CA SER A 85 1.35 -28.53 -6.48
C SER A 85 2.14 -27.38 -7.08
N GLU A 86 3.20 -27.69 -7.82
CA GLU A 86 3.98 -26.69 -8.54
C GLU A 86 3.10 -25.87 -9.50
N ALA A 87 2.18 -26.55 -10.20
CA ALA A 87 1.26 -25.88 -11.12
C ALA A 87 0.35 -24.90 -10.39
N GLU A 88 -0.14 -25.28 -9.21
CA GLU A 88 -0.99 -24.40 -8.40
C GLU A 88 -0.21 -23.19 -7.88
N ARG A 89 1.04 -23.40 -7.45
CA ARG A 89 1.91 -22.29 -7.01
C ARG A 89 2.18 -21.32 -8.15
N GLN A 90 2.44 -21.86 -9.36
CA GLN A 90 2.63 -21.05 -10.57
C GLN A 90 1.39 -20.21 -10.86
N ALA A 91 0.20 -20.81 -10.78
CA ALA A 91 -1.04 -20.09 -11.01
C ALA A 91 -1.22 -18.94 -10.02
N ARG A 92 -0.87 -19.17 -8.75
CA ARG A 92 -0.94 -18.11 -7.72
C ARG A 92 0.05 -17.00 -8.00
N ALA A 93 1.26 -17.35 -8.47
CA ALA A 93 2.26 -16.34 -8.82
C ALA A 93 1.79 -15.48 -9.99
N VAL A 94 1.13 -16.06 -10.97
CA VAL A 94 0.56 -15.32 -12.11
C VAL A 94 -0.54 -14.38 -11.63
N GLU A 95 -1.40 -14.83 -10.74
CA GLU A 95 -2.44 -13.97 -10.15
C GLU A 95 -1.84 -12.78 -9.41
N GLY A 96 -0.79 -13.04 -8.63
CA GLY A 96 -0.08 -11.97 -7.91
C GLY A 96 0.52 -10.95 -8.86
N GLU A 97 1.14 -11.40 -9.95
CA GLU A 97 1.68 -10.50 -10.96
C GLU A 97 0.60 -9.65 -11.64
N ARG A 98 -0.55 -10.26 -11.91
CA ARG A 98 -1.69 -9.51 -12.49
C ARG A 98 -2.16 -8.42 -11.54
N ALA A 99 -2.23 -8.70 -10.25
CA ALA A 99 -2.63 -7.71 -9.26
C ALA A 99 -1.63 -6.56 -9.22
N LEU A 100 -0.33 -6.86 -9.28
CA LEU A 100 0.70 -5.83 -9.32
C LEU A 100 0.65 -5.02 -10.61
N ASP A 101 0.38 -5.66 -11.75
CA ASP A 101 0.22 -4.96 -13.02
C ASP A 101 -0.97 -4.00 -12.99
N GLU A 102 -2.05 -4.39 -12.33
CA GLU A 102 -3.21 -3.52 -12.13
C GLU A 102 -2.81 -2.28 -11.32
N HIS A 103 -2.07 -2.46 -10.24
CA HIS A 103 -1.58 -1.33 -9.45
C HIS A 103 -0.63 -0.44 -10.26
N ARG A 104 0.21 -1.03 -11.11
CA ARG A 104 1.10 -0.26 -11.99
C ARG A 104 0.30 0.61 -12.95
N ARG A 105 -0.79 0.08 -13.49
CA ARG A 105 -1.68 0.84 -14.36
C ARG A 105 -2.36 1.98 -13.63
N GLU A 106 -2.85 1.73 -12.42
CA GLU A 106 -3.47 2.77 -11.59
C GLU A 106 -2.49 3.91 -11.32
N ILE A 107 -1.26 3.56 -10.94
CA ILE A 107 -0.21 4.55 -10.66
C ILE A 107 0.09 5.37 -11.90
N GLU A 108 0.21 4.72 -13.06
CA GLU A 108 0.48 5.40 -14.32
C GLU A 108 -0.65 6.35 -14.71
N GLU A 109 -1.90 5.91 -14.54
CA GLU A 109 -3.06 6.76 -14.80
C GLU A 109 -3.10 7.97 -13.88
N GLU A 110 -2.82 7.78 -12.61
CA GLU A 110 -2.75 8.87 -11.62
C GLU A 110 -1.66 9.86 -11.99
N ARG A 111 -0.51 9.36 -12.42
CA ARG A 111 0.60 10.22 -12.85
C ARG A 111 0.24 11.02 -14.07
N ARG A 112 -0.42 10.41 -15.04
CA ARG A 112 -0.89 11.11 -16.24
C ARG A 112 -1.92 12.17 -15.91
N ALA A 113 -2.85 11.84 -15.03
CA ALA A 113 -3.87 12.79 -14.58
C ALA A 113 -3.23 13.98 -13.87
N ALA A 114 -2.26 13.73 -13.01
CA ALA A 114 -1.53 14.78 -12.31
C ALA A 114 -0.74 15.66 -13.28
N GLN A 115 -0.12 15.06 -14.28
CA GLN A 115 0.61 15.82 -15.32
C GLN A 115 -0.33 16.70 -16.12
N ARG A 116 -1.49 16.18 -16.51
CA ARG A 116 -2.50 16.95 -17.23
C ARG A 116 -2.98 18.15 -16.39
N GLN A 117 -3.22 17.93 -15.13
CA GLN A 117 -3.67 18.97 -14.21
C GLN A 117 -2.59 20.01 -13.98
N ASN A 118 -1.36 19.59 -13.79
CA ASN A 118 -0.22 20.49 -13.64
C ASN A 118 0.03 21.28 -14.92
N SER A 119 -0.11 20.65 -16.07
CA SER A 119 0.05 21.30 -17.35
C SER A 119 -0.97 22.43 -17.54
N LYS A 120 -2.24 22.17 -17.18
CA LYS A 120 -3.28 23.20 -17.22
C LYS A 120 -2.99 24.34 -16.26
N SER A 121 -2.67 24.02 -15.01
CA SER A 121 -2.33 25.03 -14.00
C SER A 121 -1.08 25.80 -14.36
N GLY A 122 -0.07 25.08 -14.80
CA GLY A 122 1.21 25.66 -15.21
C GLY A 122 1.06 26.55 -16.44
N GLY A 123 0.25 26.14 -17.39
CA GLY A 123 -0.03 26.93 -18.59
C GLY A 123 -0.71 28.25 -18.27
N ALA A 124 -1.74 28.19 -17.44
CA ALA A 124 -2.44 29.39 -16.99
C ALA A 124 -1.53 30.31 -16.19
N HIS A 125 -0.75 29.73 -15.33
CA HIS A 125 0.18 30.47 -14.46
C HIS A 125 1.32 31.06 -15.27
N SER A 126 1.87 30.32 -16.18
CA SER A 126 2.90 30.80 -17.10
C SER A 126 2.41 31.96 -17.96
N GLY A 127 1.17 31.89 -18.43
CA GLY A 127 0.57 32.96 -19.19
C GLY A 127 0.52 34.27 -18.43
N LYS A 128 0.19 34.21 -17.15
CA LYS A 128 0.20 35.37 -16.27
C LYS A 128 1.59 35.94 -16.08
N ASN A 129 2.56 35.08 -15.86
CA ASN A 129 3.95 35.49 -15.67
C ASN A 129 4.50 36.16 -16.93
N TRP A 130 4.19 35.60 -18.07
CA TRP A 130 4.64 36.14 -19.35
C TRP A 130 4.05 37.53 -19.60
N SER A 131 2.83 37.75 -19.13
CA SER A 131 2.18 39.06 -19.35
C SER A 131 2.80 40.16 -18.49
N LEU A 132 3.60 39.81 -17.50
CA LEU A 132 4.29 40.78 -16.67
C LEU A 132 5.60 41.28 -17.28
N TYR A 133 6.08 40.62 -18.29
CA TYR A 133 7.31 40.95 -18.98
C TYR A 133 7.06 41.33 -20.43
#